data_35a397a93a03b98b66c76d03e9392b4d
#
_entry.id   35a397a93a03b98b66c76d03e9392b4d
#
_cell.length_a   1.000
_cell.length_b   1.000
_cell.length_c   1.000
_cell.angle_alpha   90.00
_cell.angle_beta   90.00
_cell.angle_gamma   90.00
#
_symmetry.space_group_name_H-M   'P 1'
#
loop_
_entity.id
_entity.type
_entity.pdbx_description
1 polymer ?
#
loop_
_entity_poly.entity_id
_entity_poly.type
_entity_poly.pdbx_seq_one_letter_code
_entity_poly.pdbx_strand_id
1 'polypeptide(L)'
;MNPANLPFDSEAMLQGLRSWVECESPTWDAAAVERMLGLAAREMAIMGATIERIAGRQGFAGCVRARFPHPKQGQPGILIAGHLDTVHPVGTIEKLQWRREGNKCFGPGIFDMKGGNYLSIEAIRQLARASFTTPLPITVLFTPDEEVGTPSTRDIIEAEAARNKYVLVPEPGRPNNGVVTGRYAIARFNLEATGKPSHAGATLSSGRSAIREMARQIIAIDGMTTEDCTFSVGVVHGGQWVNCVATTCTGEALSMAKRQADLDRGVERMLALSGTANDVTFKVTRGVTRPVWEPDAGTMALYEKAKGLAAAMGLDLPHEIGRAHV
;
A
#
# COMPACT_ATOMS: atom_id res chain seq x y z
N MET A 1 14.85 15.06 25.47
CA MET A 1 13.82 16.08 25.15
C MET A 1 12.46 15.44 25.32
N ASN A 2 11.51 16.13 25.93
CA ASN A 2 10.11 15.66 25.97
C ASN A 2 9.40 16.12 24.68
N PRO A 3 8.85 15.22 23.85
CA PRO A 3 8.17 15.60 22.60
C PRO A 3 6.98 16.56 22.83
N ALA A 4 6.32 16.47 23.98
CA ALA A 4 5.22 17.38 24.34
C ALA A 4 5.63 18.87 24.43
N ASN A 5 6.91 19.15 24.55
CA ASN A 5 7.44 20.50 24.65
C ASN A 5 7.89 21.08 23.29
N LEU A 6 7.75 20.34 22.21
CA LEU A 6 8.03 20.86 20.88
C LEU A 6 6.94 21.84 20.46
N PRO A 7 7.31 22.99 19.88
CA PRO A 7 6.36 24.07 19.57
C PRO A 7 5.61 23.80 18.27
N PHE A 8 4.81 22.73 18.24
CA PHE A 8 3.95 22.46 17.10
C PHE A 8 2.83 23.50 17.00
N ASP A 9 2.74 24.13 15.83
CA ASP A 9 1.66 25.04 15.47
C ASP A 9 0.77 24.39 14.44
N SER A 10 -0.40 23.92 14.88
CA SER A 10 -1.33 23.18 14.02
C SER A 10 -1.86 24.04 12.86
N GLU A 11 -2.01 25.36 13.03
CA GLU A 11 -2.49 26.24 11.95
C GLU A 11 -1.41 26.42 10.88
N ALA A 12 -0.16 26.64 11.27
CA ALA A 12 0.96 26.70 10.35
C ALA A 12 1.17 25.36 9.62
N MET A 13 1.01 24.24 10.33
CA MET A 13 1.08 22.90 9.74
C MET A 13 -0.02 22.67 8.71
N LEU A 14 -1.26 23.07 8.99
CA LEU A 14 -2.38 22.94 8.06
C LEU A 14 -2.17 23.80 6.80
N GLN A 15 -1.64 25.02 6.93
CA GLN A 15 -1.30 25.86 5.79
C GLN A 15 -0.21 25.24 4.90
N GLY A 16 0.82 24.64 5.50
CA GLY A 16 1.86 23.94 4.75
C GLY A 16 1.32 22.66 4.06
N LEU A 17 0.54 21.85 4.76
CA LEU A 17 -0.08 20.65 4.21
C LEU A 17 -1.02 20.96 3.05
N ARG A 18 -1.72 22.09 3.09
CA ARG A 18 -2.61 22.51 2.01
C ARG A 18 -1.92 22.52 0.64
N SER A 19 -0.71 23.05 0.57
CA SER A 19 0.07 23.06 -0.68
C SER A 19 0.37 21.66 -1.24
N TRP A 20 0.53 20.67 -0.36
CA TRP A 20 0.74 19.28 -0.75
C TRP A 20 -0.56 18.64 -1.26
N VAL A 21 -1.69 18.94 -0.63
CA VAL A 21 -3.01 18.42 -1.03
C VAL A 21 -3.43 19.03 -2.37
N GLU A 22 -3.21 20.33 -2.58
CA GLU A 22 -3.51 21.03 -3.84
C GLU A 22 -2.59 20.62 -5.00
N CYS A 23 -1.43 20.01 -4.72
CA CYS A 23 -0.55 19.41 -5.72
C CYS A 23 -1.01 17.97 -6.02
N GLU A 24 -1.97 17.83 -6.91
CA GLU A 24 -2.51 16.52 -7.30
C GLU A 24 -1.43 15.62 -7.91
N SER A 25 -1.45 14.33 -7.57
CA SER A 25 -0.39 13.37 -7.91
C SER A 25 -0.94 11.96 -8.16
N PRO A 26 -1.87 11.77 -9.14
CA PRO A 26 -2.35 10.43 -9.46
C PRO A 26 -1.22 9.52 -9.94
N THR A 27 -1.21 8.27 -9.49
CA THR A 27 -0.15 7.27 -9.75
C THR A 27 0.21 7.16 -11.22
N TRP A 28 -0.79 7.19 -12.10
CA TRP A 28 -0.61 7.00 -13.55
C TRP A 28 -0.21 8.27 -14.32
N ASP A 29 -0.10 9.41 -13.64
CA ASP A 29 0.45 10.65 -14.21
C ASP A 29 1.84 10.93 -13.62
N ALA A 30 2.86 10.35 -14.24
CA ALA A 30 4.23 10.49 -13.78
C ALA A 30 4.67 11.96 -13.64
N ALA A 31 4.20 12.86 -14.50
CA ALA A 31 4.54 14.28 -14.44
C ALA A 31 3.88 14.96 -13.24
N ALA A 32 2.66 14.58 -12.87
CA ALA A 32 1.97 15.08 -11.69
C ALA A 32 2.68 14.61 -10.41
N VAL A 33 3.02 13.33 -10.33
CA VAL A 33 3.77 12.76 -9.19
C VAL A 33 5.16 13.41 -9.08
N GLU A 34 5.87 13.65 -10.20
CA GLU A 34 7.16 14.36 -10.20
C GLU A 34 7.05 15.78 -9.64
N ARG A 35 5.95 16.52 -9.90
CA ARG A 35 5.69 17.84 -9.30
C ARG A 35 5.58 17.74 -7.78
N MET A 36 4.82 16.74 -7.29
CA MET A 36 4.63 16.52 -5.85
C MET A 36 5.94 16.11 -5.16
N LEU A 37 6.69 15.18 -5.75
CA LEU A 37 8.03 14.79 -5.29
C LEU A 37 8.99 15.99 -5.26
N GLY A 38 8.89 16.86 -6.28
CA GLY A 38 9.67 18.09 -6.35
C GLY A 38 9.33 19.08 -5.23
N LEU A 39 8.06 19.21 -4.86
CA LEU A 39 7.61 20.03 -3.74
C LEU A 39 8.20 19.52 -2.42
N ALA A 40 8.03 18.25 -2.11
CA ALA A 40 8.57 17.63 -0.91
C ALA A 40 10.10 17.70 -0.84
N ALA A 41 10.78 17.47 -1.96
CA ALA A 41 12.24 17.56 -2.04
C ALA A 41 12.76 18.97 -1.69
N ARG A 42 12.10 20.01 -2.21
CA ARG A 42 12.47 21.40 -1.89
C ARG A 42 12.33 21.72 -0.40
N GLU A 43 11.25 21.29 0.23
CA GLU A 43 11.05 21.49 1.66
C GLU A 43 12.14 20.81 2.50
N MET A 44 12.49 19.56 2.16
CA MET A 44 13.56 18.83 2.85
C MET A 44 14.95 19.44 2.59
N ALA A 45 15.20 19.95 1.39
CA ALA A 45 16.46 20.66 1.06
C ALA A 45 16.62 21.94 1.88
N ILE A 46 15.55 22.72 2.09
CA ILE A 46 15.56 23.92 2.94
C ILE A 46 15.94 23.58 4.39
N MET A 47 15.61 22.37 4.85
CA MET A 47 16.01 21.87 6.17
C MET A 47 17.44 21.30 6.20
N GLY A 48 18.20 21.41 5.11
CA GLY A 48 19.58 20.97 5.00
C GLY A 48 19.76 19.52 4.57
N ALA A 49 18.72 18.82 4.15
CA ALA A 49 18.86 17.47 3.65
C ALA A 49 19.59 17.41 2.31
N THR A 50 20.45 16.42 2.14
CA THR A 50 20.99 16.04 0.83
C THR A 50 19.92 15.27 0.06
N ILE A 51 19.51 15.80 -1.08
CA ILE A 51 18.46 15.23 -1.93
C ILE A 51 19.09 14.40 -3.06
N GLU A 52 18.64 13.17 -3.17
CA GLU A 52 18.92 12.27 -4.29
C GLU A 52 17.61 12.01 -5.06
N ARG A 53 17.64 12.25 -6.36
CA ARG A 53 16.54 11.93 -7.28
C ARG A 53 16.85 10.60 -7.95
N ILE A 54 16.00 9.62 -7.78
CA ILE A 54 16.10 8.31 -8.42
C ILE A 54 15.16 8.30 -9.61
N ALA A 55 15.67 7.99 -10.78
CA ALA A 55 14.89 8.04 -12.02
C ALA A 55 13.70 7.08 -12.02
N GLY A 56 12.59 7.54 -12.60
CA GLY A 56 11.39 6.72 -12.78
C GLY A 56 11.60 5.54 -13.74
N ARG A 57 10.81 4.49 -13.55
CA ARG A 57 10.88 3.24 -14.33
C ARG A 57 9.46 2.79 -14.68
N GLN A 58 9.32 2.02 -15.76
CA GLN A 58 8.06 1.37 -16.16
C GLN A 58 6.89 2.36 -16.36
N GLY A 59 7.19 3.60 -16.74
CA GLY A 59 6.17 4.64 -16.94
C GLY A 59 5.75 5.40 -15.67
N PHE A 60 6.24 5.01 -14.50
CA PHE A 60 6.03 5.73 -13.23
C PHE A 60 7.06 6.85 -13.03
N ALA A 61 6.73 7.81 -12.18
CA ALA A 61 7.66 8.82 -11.70
C ALA A 61 8.84 8.21 -10.93
N GLY A 62 9.84 9.03 -10.62
CA GLY A 62 10.99 8.62 -9.81
C GLY A 62 10.73 8.59 -8.32
N CYS A 63 11.80 8.39 -7.54
CA CYS A 63 11.76 8.52 -6.08
C CYS A 63 12.58 9.73 -5.62
N VAL A 64 12.26 10.21 -4.42
CA VAL A 64 13.08 11.17 -3.68
C VAL A 64 13.63 10.49 -2.44
N ARG A 65 14.97 10.51 -2.31
CA ARG A 65 15.66 10.14 -1.08
C ARG A 65 16.29 11.38 -0.48
N ALA A 66 15.96 11.67 0.77
CA ALA A 66 16.53 12.79 1.52
C ALA A 66 17.30 12.27 2.74
N ARG A 67 18.56 12.66 2.89
CA ARG A 67 19.39 12.33 4.05
C ARG A 67 19.70 13.61 4.81
N PHE A 68 19.27 13.65 6.08
CA PHE A 68 19.53 14.78 6.94
C PHE A 68 20.95 14.74 7.54
N PRO A 69 21.62 15.90 7.70
CA PRO A 69 22.96 15.95 8.28
C PRO A 69 23.00 15.31 9.67
N HIS A 70 23.97 14.43 9.92
CA HIS A 70 24.10 13.75 11.20
C HIS A 70 25.54 13.32 11.45
N PRO A 71 26.08 13.41 12.72
CA PRO A 71 27.44 12.98 13.04
C PRO A 71 27.74 11.51 12.72
N LYS A 72 26.71 10.64 12.74
CA LYS A 72 26.79 9.21 12.43
C LYS A 72 26.31 8.90 11.00
N GLN A 73 26.52 9.81 10.06
CA GLN A 73 26.14 9.59 8.67
C GLN A 73 26.72 8.27 8.13
N GLY A 74 25.91 7.49 7.43
CA GLY A 74 26.31 6.19 6.89
C GLY A 74 26.13 5.00 7.84
N GLN A 75 25.81 5.22 9.11
CA GLN A 75 25.40 4.16 10.02
C GLN A 75 23.89 3.83 9.87
N PRO A 76 23.46 2.61 10.24
CA PRO A 76 22.04 2.27 10.24
C PRO A 76 21.20 3.24 11.08
N GLY A 77 20.21 3.87 10.44
CA GLY A 77 19.43 4.96 11.00
C GLY A 77 17.95 4.65 11.13
N ILE A 78 17.16 5.71 10.99
CA ILE A 78 15.71 5.68 10.91
C ILE A 78 15.33 6.00 9.47
N LEU A 79 14.62 5.09 8.82
CA LEU A 79 13.97 5.34 7.53
C LEU A 79 12.53 5.78 7.78
N ILE A 80 12.14 6.90 7.22
CA ILE A 80 10.75 7.28 7.03
C ILE A 80 10.43 6.98 5.58
N ALA A 81 9.57 5.99 5.35
CA ALA A 81 9.14 5.57 4.02
C ALA A 81 7.69 5.93 3.80
N GLY A 82 7.38 6.60 2.70
CA GLY A 82 6.03 6.96 2.33
C GLY A 82 5.88 7.10 0.82
N HIS A 83 4.63 7.21 0.35
CA HIS A 83 4.34 7.47 -1.04
C HIS A 83 3.71 8.86 -1.23
N LEU A 84 3.85 9.40 -2.44
CA LEU A 84 3.28 10.69 -2.80
C LEU A 84 2.34 10.61 -4.00
N ASP A 85 2.14 9.42 -4.54
CA ASP A 85 1.07 9.13 -5.49
C ASP A 85 -0.28 8.98 -4.76
N THR A 86 -1.36 9.10 -5.51
CA THR A 86 -2.74 8.99 -5.01
C THR A 86 -3.63 8.33 -6.04
N VAL A 87 -4.76 7.74 -5.60
CA VAL A 87 -5.78 7.13 -6.48
C VAL A 87 -6.63 8.19 -7.22
N HIS A 88 -6.56 9.45 -6.82
CA HIS A 88 -7.44 10.51 -7.33
C HIS A 88 -6.90 11.10 -8.64
N PRO A 89 -7.70 11.13 -9.74
CA PRO A 89 -7.27 11.75 -11.00
C PRO A 89 -7.09 13.28 -10.86
N VAL A 90 -6.30 13.86 -11.75
CA VAL A 90 -6.15 15.32 -11.85
C VAL A 90 -7.53 15.98 -12.06
N GLY A 91 -7.77 17.10 -11.39
CA GLY A 91 -9.05 17.80 -11.35
C GLY A 91 -9.98 17.37 -10.22
N THR A 92 -9.58 16.39 -9.40
CA THR A 92 -10.35 16.00 -8.21
C THR A 92 -10.47 17.14 -7.22
N ILE A 93 -9.45 17.98 -7.10
CA ILE A 93 -9.44 19.15 -6.20
C ILE A 93 -10.56 20.15 -6.50
N GLU A 94 -11.07 20.21 -7.73
CA GLU A 94 -12.20 21.07 -8.10
C GLU A 94 -13.50 20.61 -7.44
N LYS A 95 -13.65 19.31 -7.23
CA LYS A 95 -14.84 18.66 -6.62
C LYS A 95 -14.64 18.41 -5.12
N LEU A 96 -13.46 17.97 -4.73
CA LEU A 96 -13.05 17.71 -3.35
C LEU A 96 -12.04 18.78 -2.92
N GLN A 97 -12.51 20.03 -2.79
CA GLN A 97 -11.67 21.16 -2.43
C GLN A 97 -11.08 20.98 -1.02
N TRP A 98 -9.90 21.56 -0.81
CA TRP A 98 -9.38 21.75 0.53
C TRP A 98 -10.40 22.50 1.39
N ARG A 99 -10.84 21.90 2.47
CA ARG A 99 -11.74 22.53 3.43
C ARG A 99 -11.50 22.02 4.83
N ARG A 100 -11.87 22.82 5.81
CA ARG A 100 -11.85 22.49 7.22
C ARG A 100 -13.26 22.58 7.80
N GLU A 101 -13.65 21.56 8.56
CA GLU A 101 -14.90 21.49 9.30
C GLU A 101 -14.57 21.14 10.75
N GLY A 102 -14.56 22.15 11.62
CA GLY A 102 -14.13 21.98 13.02
C GLY A 102 -12.66 21.52 13.11
N ASN A 103 -12.44 20.34 13.61
CA ASN A 103 -11.12 19.72 13.76
C ASN A 103 -10.79 18.69 12.64
N LYS A 104 -11.59 18.63 11.59
CA LYS A 104 -11.37 17.76 10.44
C LYS A 104 -10.99 18.57 9.21
N CYS A 105 -10.02 18.06 8.44
CA CYS A 105 -9.62 18.62 7.16
C CYS A 105 -9.87 17.61 6.05
N PHE A 106 -10.26 18.12 4.87
CA PHE A 106 -10.62 17.31 3.71
C PHE A 106 -9.84 17.78 2.49
N GLY A 107 -9.51 16.85 1.61
CA GLY A 107 -8.85 17.10 0.34
C GLY A 107 -8.28 15.80 -0.24
N PRO A 108 -8.00 15.75 -1.57
CA PRO A 108 -7.51 14.53 -2.20
C PRO A 108 -6.13 14.11 -1.65
N GLY A 109 -5.99 12.83 -1.29
CA GLY A 109 -4.75 12.27 -0.76
C GLY A 109 -4.30 12.81 0.60
N ILE A 110 -5.13 13.60 1.31
CA ILE A 110 -4.77 14.14 2.64
C ILE A 110 -4.62 13.02 3.67
N PHE A 111 -5.51 12.04 3.65
CA PHE A 111 -5.51 10.91 4.57
C PHE A 111 -4.48 9.87 4.14
N ASP A 112 -4.47 9.50 2.88
CA ASP A 112 -3.60 8.53 2.24
C ASP A 112 -2.74 9.20 1.17
N MET A 113 -1.41 9.44 1.45
CA MET A 113 -0.87 9.54 2.82
C MET A 113 -0.09 10.86 3.00
N LYS A 114 -0.49 11.94 2.26
CA LYS A 114 0.20 13.25 2.31
C LYS A 114 0.23 13.85 3.73
N GLY A 115 -0.85 13.64 4.50
CA GLY A 115 -0.93 14.10 5.89
C GLY A 115 0.14 13.50 6.77
N GLY A 116 0.28 12.17 6.77
CA GLY A 116 1.30 11.48 7.56
C GLY A 116 2.72 11.81 7.12
N ASN A 117 2.95 11.91 5.80
CA ASN A 117 4.24 12.34 5.26
C ASN A 117 4.59 13.75 5.73
N TYR A 118 3.65 14.69 5.64
CA TYR A 118 3.86 16.07 6.09
C TYR A 118 4.14 16.16 7.59
N LEU A 119 3.40 15.41 8.42
CA LEU A 119 3.62 15.33 9.87
C LEU A 119 5.03 14.83 10.20
N SER A 120 5.53 13.85 9.46
CA SER A 120 6.88 13.32 9.63
C SER A 120 7.96 14.35 9.31
N ILE A 121 7.76 15.12 8.22
CA ILE A 121 8.67 16.21 7.84
C ILE A 121 8.62 17.33 8.87
N GLU A 122 7.43 17.67 9.39
CA GLU A 122 7.31 18.69 10.44
C GLU A 122 8.00 18.23 11.74
N ALA A 123 7.90 16.98 12.13
CA ALA A 123 8.63 16.46 13.29
C ALA A 123 10.15 16.67 13.13
N ILE A 124 10.71 16.37 11.96
CA ILE A 124 12.13 16.62 11.66
C ILE A 124 12.44 18.11 11.72
N ARG A 125 11.56 18.97 11.17
CA ARG A 125 11.71 20.42 11.19
C ARG A 125 11.74 20.99 12.60
N GLN A 126 10.89 20.49 13.49
CA GLN A 126 10.87 20.90 14.91
C GLN A 126 12.13 20.45 15.65
N LEU A 127 12.62 19.24 15.39
CA LEU A 127 13.89 18.78 15.96
C LEU A 127 15.07 19.63 15.49
N ALA A 128 15.12 19.99 14.21
CA ALA A 128 16.16 20.87 13.66
C ALA A 128 16.11 22.28 14.26
N ARG A 129 14.89 22.88 14.38
CA ARG A 129 14.70 24.19 15.03
C ARG A 129 15.14 24.19 16.50
N ALA A 130 14.91 23.07 17.18
CA ALA A 130 15.37 22.88 18.56
C ALA A 130 16.87 22.55 18.68
N SER A 131 17.61 22.53 17.56
CA SER A 131 19.02 22.11 17.49
C SER A 131 19.26 20.73 18.14
N PHE A 132 18.27 19.86 18.05
CA PHE A 132 18.34 18.52 18.65
C PHE A 132 18.91 17.52 17.66
N THR A 133 20.04 16.93 18.04
CA THR A 133 20.63 15.81 17.29
C THR A 133 19.98 14.51 17.73
N THR A 134 19.34 13.81 16.81
CA THR A 134 18.75 12.50 17.08
C THR A 134 19.81 11.44 17.39
N PRO A 135 19.49 10.36 18.12
CA PRO A 135 20.47 9.30 18.40
C PRO A 135 20.98 8.57 17.15
N LEU A 136 20.17 8.55 16.10
CA LEU A 136 20.42 7.88 14.81
C LEU A 136 20.18 8.83 13.64
N PRO A 137 20.90 8.67 12.52
CA PRO A 137 20.64 9.44 11.30
C PRO A 137 19.24 9.17 10.76
N ILE A 138 18.65 10.17 10.09
CA ILE A 138 17.33 10.08 9.48
C ILE A 138 17.46 10.11 7.96
N THR A 139 16.82 9.17 7.32
CA THR A 139 16.58 9.13 5.86
C THR A 139 15.08 9.15 5.60
N VAL A 140 14.65 9.94 4.62
CA VAL A 140 13.28 9.92 4.09
C VAL A 140 13.31 9.37 2.67
N LEU A 141 12.44 8.43 2.35
CA LEU A 141 12.23 7.90 1.00
C LEU A 141 10.78 8.08 0.62
N PHE A 142 10.51 8.88 -0.44
CA PHE A 142 9.20 9.00 -1.04
C PHE A 142 9.14 8.31 -2.39
N THR A 143 8.10 7.50 -2.61
CA THR A 143 7.88 6.66 -3.79
C THR A 143 6.65 7.11 -4.58
N PRO A 144 6.54 6.75 -5.87
CA PRO A 144 5.51 7.23 -6.78
C PRO A 144 4.39 6.24 -7.08
N ASP A 145 4.41 5.00 -6.55
CA ASP A 145 3.65 3.88 -7.09
C ASP A 145 3.11 2.90 -6.02
N GLU A 146 2.88 3.38 -4.80
CA GLU A 146 2.37 2.54 -3.71
C GLU A 146 0.95 2.05 -4.01
N GLU A 147 0.08 2.92 -4.49
CA GLU A 147 -1.35 2.68 -4.75
C GLU A 147 -1.62 1.53 -5.74
N VAL A 148 -0.60 1.16 -6.52
CA VAL A 148 -0.65 0.04 -7.46
C VAL A 148 0.28 -1.12 -7.09
N GLY A 149 0.83 -1.11 -5.88
CA GLY A 149 1.61 -2.21 -5.30
C GLY A 149 3.11 -2.14 -5.54
N THR A 150 3.67 -0.96 -5.75
CA THR A 150 5.12 -0.68 -5.89
C THR A 150 5.81 -1.46 -7.01
N PRO A 151 5.24 -1.54 -8.24
CA PRO A 151 5.82 -2.36 -9.31
C PRO A 151 7.20 -1.86 -9.77
N SER A 152 7.47 -0.56 -9.65
CA SER A 152 8.72 0.04 -10.11
C SER A 152 9.72 0.34 -9.00
N THR A 153 9.30 0.30 -7.72
CA THR A 153 10.13 0.82 -6.61
C THR A 153 10.41 -0.18 -5.49
N ARG A 154 9.84 -1.37 -5.53
CA ARG A 154 9.97 -2.39 -4.48
C ARG A 154 11.43 -2.68 -4.10
N ASP A 155 12.31 -2.87 -5.07
CA ASP A 155 13.73 -3.12 -4.85
C ASP A 155 14.46 -1.94 -4.18
N ILE A 156 14.04 -0.71 -4.49
CA ILE A 156 14.57 0.52 -3.88
C ILE A 156 14.15 0.59 -2.41
N ILE A 157 12.87 0.29 -2.12
CA ILE A 157 12.32 0.28 -0.76
C ILE A 157 13.02 -0.78 0.08
N GLU A 158 13.11 -2.02 -0.42
CA GLU A 158 13.76 -3.13 0.27
C GLU A 158 15.24 -2.85 0.55
N ALA A 159 15.96 -2.33 -0.45
CA ALA A 159 17.37 -1.98 -0.30
C ALA A 159 17.60 -0.85 0.72
N GLU A 160 16.72 0.15 0.76
CA GLU A 160 16.86 1.25 1.72
C GLU A 160 16.44 0.81 3.13
N ALA A 161 15.38 0.01 3.26
CA ALA A 161 14.94 -0.56 4.53
C ALA A 161 16.05 -1.41 5.17
N ALA A 162 16.73 -2.26 4.40
CA ALA A 162 17.83 -3.10 4.87
C ALA A 162 19.06 -2.31 5.40
N ARG A 163 19.21 -1.04 5.02
CA ARG A 163 20.28 -0.17 5.48
C ARG A 163 19.97 0.55 6.79
N ASN A 164 18.73 0.49 7.24
CA ASN A 164 18.25 1.24 8.40
C ASN A 164 17.93 0.31 9.57
N LYS A 165 18.02 0.85 10.78
CA LYS A 165 17.69 0.12 12.01
C LYS A 165 16.20 0.06 12.27
N TYR A 166 15.50 1.14 11.93
CA TYR A 166 14.06 1.28 12.09
C TYR A 166 13.45 1.81 10.80
N VAL A 167 12.26 1.31 10.48
CA VAL A 167 11.43 1.80 9.37
C VAL A 167 10.12 2.29 9.96
N LEU A 168 9.79 3.55 9.69
CA LEU A 168 8.54 4.19 10.08
C LEU A 168 7.77 4.53 8.81
N VAL A 169 6.52 4.08 8.74
CA VAL A 169 5.63 4.32 7.60
C VAL A 169 4.46 5.15 8.10
N PRO A 170 4.38 6.44 7.75
CA PRO A 170 3.36 7.36 8.26
C PRO A 170 2.03 7.25 7.51
N GLU A 171 1.59 6.02 7.27
CA GLU A 171 0.27 5.69 6.74
C GLU A 171 -0.85 6.12 7.70
N PRO A 172 -2.10 6.20 7.23
CA PRO A 172 -3.24 6.55 8.06
C PRO A 172 -3.31 5.73 9.34
N GLY A 173 -3.50 6.43 10.47
CA GLY A 173 -3.76 5.80 11.75
C GLY A 173 -5.07 5.00 11.73
N ARG A 174 -5.17 4.00 12.59
CA ARG A 174 -6.39 3.20 12.74
C ARG A 174 -7.50 4.05 13.39
N PRO A 175 -8.79 3.68 13.26
CA PRO A 175 -9.89 4.44 13.83
C PRO A 175 -9.79 4.72 15.35
N ASN A 176 -9.05 3.87 16.07
CA ASN A 176 -8.76 4.01 17.48
C ASN A 176 -7.45 4.77 17.78
N ASN A 177 -6.91 5.50 16.81
CA ASN A 177 -5.58 6.14 16.83
C ASN A 177 -4.41 5.15 17.02
N GLY A 178 -4.64 3.88 16.74
CA GLY A 178 -3.64 2.84 16.90
C GLY A 178 -2.64 2.76 15.75
N VAL A 179 -1.58 1.99 15.98
CA VAL A 179 -0.54 1.69 14.99
C VAL A 179 -0.65 0.24 14.51
N VAL A 180 -0.08 -0.02 13.34
CA VAL A 180 0.02 -1.38 12.78
C VAL A 180 1.40 -1.93 13.11
N THR A 181 1.45 -3.10 13.74
CA THR A 181 2.70 -3.80 14.11
C THR A 181 2.92 -5.08 13.33
N GLY A 182 2.00 -5.44 12.44
CA GLY A 182 2.09 -6.59 11.54
C GLY A 182 1.02 -6.52 10.47
N ARG A 183 1.19 -7.27 9.38
CA ARG A 183 0.21 -7.36 8.29
C ARG A 183 0.05 -8.80 7.81
N TYR A 184 -1.17 -9.14 7.45
CA TYR A 184 -1.45 -10.41 6.80
C TYR A 184 -0.79 -10.46 5.43
N ALA A 185 -0.32 -11.65 5.06
CA ALA A 185 0.11 -11.93 3.70
C ALA A 185 -1.07 -11.92 2.74
N ILE A 186 -0.84 -11.54 1.49
CA ILE A 186 -1.83 -11.63 0.41
C ILE A 186 -1.26 -12.30 -0.82
N ALA A 187 -2.13 -13.02 -1.55
CA ALA A 187 -1.86 -13.46 -2.91
C ALA A 187 -3.10 -13.21 -3.78
N ARG A 188 -2.88 -12.59 -4.94
CA ARG A 188 -3.89 -12.47 -5.99
C ARG A 188 -3.72 -13.57 -7.02
N PHE A 189 -4.81 -13.97 -7.64
CA PHE A 189 -4.84 -14.98 -8.69
C PHE A 189 -5.71 -14.53 -9.85
N ASN A 190 -5.22 -14.78 -11.07
CA ASN A 190 -6.04 -14.66 -12.25
C ASN A 190 -6.56 -16.08 -12.61
N LEU A 191 -7.85 -16.14 -12.90
CA LEU A 191 -8.59 -17.36 -13.21
C LEU A 191 -9.04 -17.27 -14.66
N GLU A 192 -8.89 -18.36 -15.41
CA GLU A 192 -9.33 -18.44 -16.80
C GLU A 192 -9.95 -19.81 -17.05
N ALA A 193 -11.18 -19.82 -17.56
CA ALA A 193 -11.85 -21.02 -18.05
C ALA A 193 -12.04 -20.92 -19.57
N THR A 194 -11.66 -21.98 -20.29
CA THR A 194 -11.81 -22.08 -21.74
C THR A 194 -12.59 -23.33 -22.09
N GLY A 195 -13.72 -23.17 -22.76
CA GLY A 195 -14.64 -24.22 -23.15
C GLY A 195 -14.83 -24.32 -24.66
N LYS A 196 -15.96 -24.91 -25.10
CA LYS A 196 -16.29 -25.13 -26.50
C LYS A 196 -17.63 -24.49 -26.86
N PRO A 197 -17.72 -23.72 -27.97
CA PRO A 197 -18.94 -23.07 -28.37
C PRO A 197 -20.00 -24.05 -28.87
N SER A 198 -21.26 -23.73 -28.69
CA SER A 198 -22.40 -24.34 -29.39
C SER A 198 -23.60 -23.44 -29.27
N HIS A 199 -24.62 -23.69 -30.11
CA HIS A 199 -25.89 -22.99 -30.02
C HIS A 199 -26.68 -23.53 -28.82
N ALA A 200 -27.10 -22.65 -27.91
CA ALA A 200 -27.71 -23.03 -26.63
C ALA A 200 -29.04 -23.79 -26.78
N GLY A 201 -29.83 -23.52 -27.86
CA GLY A 201 -31.09 -24.21 -28.13
C GLY A 201 -30.97 -25.43 -29.04
N ALA A 202 -30.10 -25.38 -30.07
CA ALA A 202 -30.04 -26.40 -31.10
C ALA A 202 -29.03 -27.53 -30.80
N THR A 203 -27.88 -27.21 -30.23
CA THR A 203 -26.77 -28.14 -30.03
C THR A 203 -26.12 -28.02 -28.67
N LEU A 204 -26.89 -27.77 -27.63
CA LEU A 204 -26.39 -27.52 -26.26
C LEU A 204 -25.46 -28.61 -25.77
N SER A 205 -25.74 -29.90 -26.06
CA SER A 205 -24.95 -31.04 -25.60
C SER A 205 -23.53 -31.11 -26.19
N SER A 206 -23.30 -30.46 -27.34
CA SER A 206 -21.98 -30.40 -27.98
C SER A 206 -21.10 -29.29 -27.45
N GLY A 207 -21.67 -28.34 -26.71
CA GLY A 207 -20.95 -27.23 -26.07
C GLY A 207 -20.33 -27.60 -24.73
N ARG A 208 -19.36 -26.80 -24.32
CA ARG A 208 -18.71 -26.89 -23.00
C ARG A 208 -18.61 -25.48 -22.42
N SER A 209 -19.38 -25.23 -21.38
CA SER A 209 -19.52 -23.88 -20.83
C SER A 209 -18.36 -23.50 -19.91
N ALA A 210 -17.60 -22.49 -20.30
CA ALA A 210 -16.58 -21.87 -19.47
C ALA A 210 -17.19 -21.20 -18.24
N ILE A 211 -18.40 -20.60 -18.35
CA ILE A 211 -19.11 -20.00 -17.21
C ILE A 211 -19.48 -21.09 -16.19
N ARG A 212 -19.96 -22.26 -16.62
CA ARG A 212 -20.30 -23.35 -15.69
C ARG A 212 -19.06 -23.83 -14.95
N GLU A 213 -17.93 -23.96 -15.63
CA GLU A 213 -16.68 -24.36 -15.00
C GLU A 213 -16.23 -23.30 -14.00
N MET A 214 -16.23 -22.02 -14.38
CA MET A 214 -15.89 -20.93 -13.46
C MET A 214 -16.77 -20.94 -12.20
N ALA A 215 -18.09 -21.10 -12.36
CA ALA A 215 -19.00 -21.18 -11.22
C ALA A 215 -18.67 -22.36 -10.28
N ARG A 216 -18.33 -23.51 -10.84
CA ARG A 216 -17.88 -24.68 -10.06
C ARG A 216 -16.58 -24.39 -9.29
N GLN A 217 -15.63 -23.73 -9.93
CA GLN A 217 -14.36 -23.38 -9.33
C GLN A 217 -14.52 -22.29 -8.26
N ILE A 218 -15.41 -21.30 -8.45
CA ILE A 218 -15.72 -20.30 -7.43
C ILE A 218 -16.19 -20.96 -6.14
N ILE A 219 -17.16 -21.89 -6.23
CA ILE A 219 -17.66 -22.61 -5.06
C ILE A 219 -16.52 -23.43 -4.38
N ALA A 220 -15.66 -24.06 -5.18
CA ALA A 220 -14.52 -24.78 -4.66
C ALA A 220 -13.50 -23.88 -3.96
N ILE A 221 -13.20 -22.71 -4.55
CA ILE A 221 -12.27 -21.72 -3.99
C ILE A 221 -12.82 -21.14 -2.67
N ASP A 222 -14.07 -20.72 -2.64
CA ASP A 222 -14.69 -20.19 -1.41
C ASP A 222 -14.71 -21.25 -0.30
N GLY A 223 -14.95 -22.52 -0.65
CA GLY A 223 -14.89 -23.65 0.27
C GLY A 223 -13.49 -23.97 0.81
N MET A 224 -12.44 -23.35 0.27
CA MET A 224 -11.08 -23.51 0.80
C MET A 224 -10.80 -22.60 2.00
N THR A 225 -11.66 -21.62 2.28
CA THR A 225 -11.48 -20.66 3.37
C THR A 225 -11.44 -21.35 4.73
N THR A 226 -10.46 -20.95 5.54
CA THR A 226 -10.27 -21.34 6.94
C THR A 226 -10.09 -20.08 7.79
N GLU A 227 -9.99 -20.25 9.11
CA GLU A 227 -9.69 -19.16 10.03
C GLU A 227 -8.31 -18.51 9.75
N ASP A 228 -7.33 -19.31 9.30
CA ASP A 228 -5.94 -18.87 9.09
C ASP A 228 -5.64 -18.41 7.67
N CYS A 229 -6.45 -18.82 6.69
CA CYS A 229 -6.28 -18.46 5.29
C CYS A 229 -7.64 -18.32 4.60
N THR A 230 -7.95 -17.13 4.12
CA THR A 230 -9.21 -16.84 3.43
C THR A 230 -9.03 -16.86 1.92
N PHE A 231 -10.10 -17.20 1.19
CA PHE A 231 -10.17 -17.16 -0.25
C PHE A 231 -11.48 -16.50 -0.69
N SER A 232 -11.42 -15.62 -1.67
CA SER A 232 -12.61 -14.99 -2.25
C SER A 232 -12.39 -14.68 -3.72
N VAL A 233 -13.38 -14.95 -4.54
CA VAL A 233 -13.42 -14.54 -5.94
C VAL A 233 -14.22 -13.24 -6.04
N GLY A 234 -13.53 -12.11 -6.32
CA GLY A 234 -14.13 -10.78 -6.32
C GLY A 234 -14.58 -10.28 -7.69
N VAL A 235 -14.01 -10.85 -8.77
CA VAL A 235 -14.29 -10.42 -10.16
C VAL A 235 -14.56 -11.63 -11.05
N VAL A 236 -15.61 -11.56 -11.88
CA VAL A 236 -15.91 -12.58 -12.89
C VAL A 236 -16.49 -11.92 -14.14
N HIS A 237 -15.96 -12.28 -15.29
CA HIS A 237 -16.45 -11.87 -16.61
C HIS A 237 -16.55 -13.07 -17.54
N GLY A 238 -17.66 -13.25 -18.25
CA GLY A 238 -17.79 -14.36 -19.16
C GLY A 238 -18.99 -14.29 -20.09
N GLY A 239 -18.86 -14.95 -21.24
CA GLY A 239 -19.89 -14.98 -22.29
C GLY A 239 -19.99 -13.70 -23.09
N GLN A 240 -20.68 -13.79 -24.24
CA GLN A 240 -20.96 -12.67 -25.14
C GLN A 240 -22.43 -12.62 -25.58
N TRP A 241 -23.03 -13.78 -25.80
CA TRP A 241 -24.37 -13.91 -26.37
C TRP A 241 -25.21 -14.89 -25.58
N VAL A 242 -26.44 -14.56 -25.28
CA VAL A 242 -27.34 -15.39 -24.48
C VAL A 242 -27.70 -16.73 -25.17
N ASN A 243 -27.66 -16.79 -26.50
CA ASN A 243 -27.95 -17.97 -27.27
C ASN A 243 -26.72 -18.83 -27.62
N CYS A 244 -25.55 -18.53 -27.06
CA CYS A 244 -24.31 -19.29 -27.26
C CYS A 244 -23.79 -19.84 -25.93
N VAL A 245 -23.26 -21.07 -25.97
CA VAL A 245 -22.47 -21.61 -24.85
C VAL A 245 -21.17 -20.82 -24.74
N ALA A 246 -20.91 -20.23 -23.58
CA ALA A 246 -19.75 -19.39 -23.36
C ALA A 246 -18.44 -20.15 -23.48
N THR A 247 -17.53 -19.68 -24.34
CA THR A 247 -16.21 -20.27 -24.58
C THR A 247 -15.15 -19.79 -23.64
N THR A 248 -15.31 -18.60 -23.07
CA THR A 248 -14.33 -18.00 -22.16
C THR A 248 -15.03 -17.41 -20.94
N CYS A 249 -14.37 -17.54 -19.79
CA CYS A 249 -14.75 -16.87 -18.57
C CYS A 249 -13.47 -16.58 -17.78
N THR A 250 -13.30 -15.34 -17.35
CA THR A 250 -12.16 -14.91 -16.54
C THR A 250 -12.62 -14.49 -15.15
N GLY A 251 -11.74 -14.53 -14.19
CA GLY A 251 -12.01 -14.08 -12.83
C GLY A 251 -10.73 -13.67 -12.10
N GLU A 252 -10.91 -12.99 -10.99
CA GLU A 252 -9.82 -12.65 -10.09
C GLU A 252 -10.17 -13.07 -8.67
N ALA A 253 -9.20 -13.70 -8.00
CA ALA A 253 -9.35 -14.16 -6.63
C ALA A 253 -8.26 -13.57 -5.73
N LEU A 254 -8.61 -13.41 -4.46
CA LEU A 254 -7.72 -12.99 -3.39
C LEU A 254 -7.63 -14.06 -2.32
N SER A 255 -6.43 -14.29 -1.80
CA SER A 255 -6.18 -15.04 -0.57
C SER A 255 -5.45 -14.16 0.43
N MET A 256 -5.82 -14.25 1.71
CA MET A 256 -5.14 -13.59 2.82
C MET A 256 -4.84 -14.59 3.92
N ALA A 257 -3.62 -14.53 4.48
CA ALA A 257 -3.21 -15.42 5.55
C ALA A 257 -2.47 -14.68 6.68
N LYS A 258 -2.64 -15.19 7.91
CA LYS A 258 -2.00 -14.65 9.12
C LYS A 258 -0.52 -15.02 9.19
N ARG A 259 -0.12 -16.16 8.59
CA ARG A 259 1.25 -16.68 8.60
C ARG A 259 1.70 -17.00 7.18
N GLN A 260 2.99 -16.87 6.91
CA GLN A 260 3.54 -17.14 5.59
C GLN A 260 3.29 -18.59 5.13
N ALA A 261 3.46 -19.56 6.03
CA ALA A 261 3.24 -20.97 5.71
C ALA A 261 1.78 -21.28 5.31
N ASP A 262 0.80 -20.53 5.86
CA ASP A 262 -0.60 -20.70 5.50
C ASP A 262 -0.88 -20.13 4.10
N LEU A 263 -0.25 -18.97 3.77
CA LEU A 263 -0.32 -18.41 2.42
C LEU A 263 0.31 -19.35 1.39
N ASP A 264 1.49 -19.89 1.67
CA ASP A 264 2.22 -20.77 0.74
C ASP A 264 1.39 -22.01 0.42
N ARG A 265 0.81 -22.67 1.43
CA ARG A 265 -0.14 -23.77 1.23
C ARG A 265 -1.39 -23.34 0.45
N GLY A 266 -1.89 -22.14 0.73
CA GLY A 266 -3.02 -21.56 -0.01
C GLY A 266 -2.71 -21.36 -1.49
N VAL A 267 -1.53 -20.81 -1.79
CA VAL A 267 -1.05 -20.64 -3.18
C VAL A 267 -0.93 -21.97 -3.90
N GLU A 268 -0.34 -22.99 -3.26
CA GLU A 268 -0.23 -24.33 -3.84
C GLU A 268 -1.61 -24.92 -4.16
N ARG A 269 -2.57 -24.81 -3.24
CA ARG A 269 -3.95 -25.28 -3.44
C ARG A 269 -4.64 -24.56 -4.61
N MET A 270 -4.47 -23.26 -4.72
CA MET A 270 -5.03 -22.49 -5.84
C MET A 270 -4.44 -22.90 -7.18
N LEU A 271 -3.13 -23.01 -7.28
CA LEU A 271 -2.44 -23.41 -8.52
C LEU A 271 -2.82 -24.86 -8.93
N ALA A 272 -3.04 -25.74 -7.98
CA ALA A 272 -3.46 -27.13 -8.20
C ALA A 272 -4.87 -27.26 -8.80
N LEU A 273 -5.69 -26.20 -8.79
CA LEU A 273 -6.99 -26.19 -9.48
C LEU A 273 -6.85 -26.16 -11.00
N SER A 274 -5.68 -25.80 -11.51
CA SER A 274 -5.42 -25.78 -12.96
C SER A 274 -5.49 -27.19 -13.55
N GLY A 275 -6.23 -27.34 -14.64
CA GLY A 275 -6.37 -28.63 -15.31
C GLY A 275 -7.40 -28.59 -16.43
N THR A 276 -7.55 -29.74 -17.11
CA THR A 276 -8.56 -29.93 -18.15
C THR A 276 -9.46 -31.07 -17.73
N ALA A 277 -10.76 -30.82 -17.69
CA ALA A 277 -11.78 -31.83 -17.41
C ALA A 277 -13.01 -31.61 -18.29
N ASN A 278 -13.56 -32.67 -18.86
CA ASN A 278 -14.75 -32.64 -19.73
C ASN A 278 -14.62 -31.61 -20.89
N ASP A 279 -13.45 -31.55 -21.52
CA ASP A 279 -13.10 -30.61 -22.61
C ASP A 279 -13.21 -29.14 -22.21
N VAL A 280 -13.09 -28.80 -20.93
CA VAL A 280 -12.91 -27.44 -20.41
C VAL A 280 -11.56 -27.34 -19.72
N THR A 281 -10.78 -26.35 -20.09
CA THR A 281 -9.52 -26.03 -19.43
C THR A 281 -9.76 -24.92 -18.40
N PHE A 282 -9.33 -25.15 -17.16
CA PHE A 282 -9.28 -24.12 -16.12
C PHE A 282 -7.83 -23.84 -15.78
N LYS A 283 -7.45 -22.56 -15.78
CA LYS A 283 -6.09 -22.12 -15.50
C LYS A 283 -6.08 -21.09 -14.38
N VAL A 284 -5.22 -21.32 -13.40
CA VAL A 284 -4.93 -20.35 -12.33
C VAL A 284 -3.50 -19.87 -12.50
N THR A 285 -3.32 -18.55 -12.51
CA THR A 285 -1.99 -17.94 -12.48
C THR A 285 -1.87 -17.02 -11.27
N ARG A 286 -0.67 -17.02 -10.68
CA ARG A 286 -0.38 -16.18 -9.52
C ARG A 286 -0.17 -14.73 -9.98
N GLY A 287 -0.87 -13.81 -9.36
CA GLY A 287 -0.69 -12.37 -9.50
C GLY A 287 0.20 -11.78 -8.40
N VAL A 288 -0.05 -10.55 -8.02
CA VAL A 288 0.70 -9.85 -6.97
C VAL A 288 0.59 -10.63 -5.66
N THR A 289 1.74 -10.80 -4.99
CA THR A 289 1.83 -11.45 -3.68
C THR A 289 2.68 -10.59 -2.76
N ARG A 290 2.18 -10.38 -1.54
CA ARG A 290 2.92 -9.71 -0.48
C ARG A 290 3.12 -10.70 0.68
N PRO A 291 4.35 -10.85 1.20
CA PRO A 291 4.61 -11.72 2.34
C PRO A 291 3.92 -11.19 3.60
N VAL A 292 3.78 -12.03 4.58
CA VAL A 292 3.35 -11.60 5.92
C VAL A 292 4.41 -10.69 6.53
N TRP A 293 3.94 -9.71 7.29
CA TRP A 293 4.77 -9.00 8.25
C TRP A 293 4.31 -9.41 9.65
N GLU A 294 5.09 -10.29 10.27
CA GLU A 294 4.84 -10.73 11.65
C GLU A 294 5.44 -9.74 12.64
N PRO A 295 4.76 -9.47 13.77
CA PRO A 295 5.27 -8.58 14.81
C PRO A 295 6.42 -9.26 15.55
N ASP A 296 7.64 -9.11 15.05
CA ASP A 296 8.85 -9.63 15.68
C ASP A 296 9.21 -8.86 16.97
N ALA A 297 10.20 -9.36 17.70
CA ALA A 297 10.66 -8.74 18.94
C ALA A 297 11.18 -7.30 18.72
N GLY A 298 11.77 -7.00 17.56
CA GLY A 298 12.24 -5.66 17.21
C GLY A 298 11.09 -4.68 16.99
N THR A 299 10.09 -5.09 16.25
CA THR A 299 8.85 -4.32 16.01
C THR A 299 8.12 -4.04 17.33
N MET A 300 7.98 -5.06 18.20
CA MET A 300 7.31 -4.89 19.48
C MET A 300 8.10 -4.00 20.44
N ALA A 301 9.43 -4.08 20.46
CA ALA A 301 10.28 -3.18 21.26
C ALA A 301 10.16 -1.72 20.79
N LEU A 302 10.04 -1.49 19.47
CA LEU A 302 9.80 -0.16 18.92
C LEU A 302 8.40 0.36 19.30
N TYR A 303 7.38 -0.50 19.20
CA TYR A 303 6.03 -0.19 19.62
C TYR A 303 5.95 0.19 21.11
N GLU A 304 6.54 -0.59 22.02
CA GLU A 304 6.53 -0.28 23.46
C GLU A 304 7.20 1.07 23.75
N LYS A 305 8.26 1.41 23.02
CA LYS A 305 8.87 2.74 23.11
C LYS A 305 7.89 3.84 22.66
N ALA A 306 7.23 3.67 21.53
CA ALA A 306 6.25 4.64 21.02
C ALA A 306 5.07 4.79 21.99
N LYS A 307 4.56 3.68 22.54
CA LYS A 307 3.48 3.65 23.55
C LYS A 307 3.88 4.42 24.81
N GLY A 308 5.10 4.22 25.29
CA GLY A 308 5.61 4.97 26.47
C GLY A 308 5.71 6.49 26.20
N LEU A 309 6.10 6.89 25.00
CA LEU A 309 6.12 8.31 24.60
C LEU A 309 4.71 8.88 24.47
N ALA A 310 3.77 8.15 23.88
CA ALA A 310 2.36 8.55 23.79
C ALA A 310 1.73 8.71 25.18
N ALA A 311 1.96 7.76 26.08
CA ALA A 311 1.48 7.83 27.47
C ALA A 311 2.02 9.07 28.21
N ALA A 312 3.29 9.46 27.98
CA ALA A 312 3.87 10.67 28.54
C ALA A 312 3.21 11.97 27.99
N MET A 313 2.50 11.88 26.86
CA MET A 313 1.70 12.95 26.28
C MET A 313 0.21 12.84 26.63
N GLY A 314 -0.19 11.90 27.49
CA GLY A 314 -1.58 11.65 27.85
C GLY A 314 -2.40 10.94 26.76
N LEU A 315 -1.74 10.27 25.82
CA LEU A 315 -2.36 9.56 24.71
C LEU A 315 -2.28 8.06 24.93
N ASP A 316 -3.35 7.35 24.58
CA ASP A 316 -3.34 5.90 24.42
C ASP A 316 -2.88 5.56 22.99
N LEU A 317 -2.03 4.55 22.84
CA LEU A 317 -1.53 4.09 21.56
C LEU A 317 -1.72 2.57 21.45
N PRO A 318 -2.92 2.10 21.07
CA PRO A 318 -3.15 0.69 20.81
C PRO A 318 -2.44 0.24 19.52
N HIS A 319 -2.28 -1.08 19.37
CA HIS A 319 -1.76 -1.65 18.14
C HIS A 319 -2.63 -2.79 17.63
N GLU A 320 -2.50 -3.08 16.35
CA GLU A 320 -3.16 -4.23 15.74
C GLU A 320 -2.31 -4.83 14.62
N ILE A 321 -2.67 -6.07 14.25
CA ILE A 321 -2.19 -6.68 13.01
C ILE A 321 -3.15 -6.26 11.90
N GLY A 322 -2.66 -5.42 10.97
CA GLY A 322 -3.43 -4.92 9.86
C GLY A 322 -3.81 -6.03 8.89
N ARG A 323 -5.06 -6.01 8.42
CA ARG A 323 -5.41 -6.74 7.20
C ARG A 323 -4.85 -5.95 6.02
N ALA A 324 -4.28 -6.64 5.03
CA ALA A 324 -3.81 -5.96 3.83
C ALA A 324 -5.00 -5.23 3.17
N HIS A 325 -4.82 -3.95 2.86
CA HIS A 325 -5.75 -3.24 1.99
C HIS A 325 -5.52 -3.73 0.56
N VAL A 326 -6.60 -3.92 -0.17
CA VAL A 326 -6.61 -4.37 -1.57
C VAL A 326 -6.90 -3.19 -2.45
#